data_98ed4c3ec888478ad6c47e548d974d02
#
_entry.id   98ed4c3ec888478ad6c47e548d974d02
#
_cell.length_a   1.000
_cell.length_b   1.000
_cell.length_c   1.000
_cell.angle_alpha   90.00
_cell.angle_beta   90.00
_cell.angle_gamma   90.00
#
_symmetry.space_group_name_H-M   'P 1'
#
loop_
_entity.id
_entity.type
_entity.pdbx_description
1 polymer ?
#
loop_
_entity_poly.entity_id
_entity_poly.type
_entity_poly.pdbx_seq_one_letter_code
_entity_poly.pdbx_strand_id
1 'polypeptide(L)'
;IPDFRDGRGETGVPTDDLLETIYINQRRQKWYEDYLAELGDDEPLTFVGSARRASVKAAAADIRQSLDYGVESRKQMRTFDEVRNHLIDSFEDLGGLVAINSMVENNNHRMLDLDEFRGFTLQSPVAPLVFVNGRDTKRGQVFSLLHEFAHVWRGEFGVSAGGVLPQDRHSRVERWCDAVAAEVAVPADDLRVQFDSEIDLTQ
;
A
#
# COMPACT_ATOMS: atom_id res chain seq x y z
N ILE A 1 -6.87 11.10 2.26
CA ILE A 1 -7.37 10.70 3.60
C ILE A 1 -6.86 9.29 3.84
N PRO A 2 -6.26 9.00 5.00
CA PRO A 2 -5.82 7.65 5.34
C PRO A 2 -6.96 6.65 5.24
N ASP A 3 -6.63 5.42 4.84
CA ASP A 3 -7.55 4.29 4.89
C ASP A 3 -7.84 3.93 6.36
N PHE A 4 -9.00 4.32 6.84
CA PHE A 4 -9.52 3.90 8.14
C PHE A 4 -10.23 2.57 7.97
N ARG A 5 -9.48 1.46 7.84
CA ARG A 5 -10.09 0.13 7.83
C ARG A 5 -10.75 -0.14 9.17
N ASP A 6 -12.08 -0.07 9.19
CA ASP A 6 -12.99 -0.54 10.26
C ASP A 6 -12.48 -0.36 11.71
N GLY A 7 -11.69 0.67 11.97
CA GLY A 7 -11.38 1.09 13.32
C GLY A 7 -12.65 1.61 13.96
N ARG A 8 -13.21 0.89 14.90
CA ARG A 8 -14.31 1.33 15.75
C ARG A 8 -13.83 2.40 16.73
N GLY A 9 -13.21 3.45 16.21
CA GLY A 9 -13.02 4.69 16.94
C GLY A 9 -14.40 5.33 17.09
N GLU A 10 -14.87 5.50 18.30
CA GLU A 10 -16.23 6.00 18.65
C GLU A 10 -16.58 7.37 18.09
N THR A 11 -15.67 8.05 17.36
CA THR A 11 -15.88 9.43 16.92
C THR A 11 -15.63 9.69 15.43
N GLY A 12 -14.99 8.81 14.68
CA GLY A 12 -14.64 9.06 13.27
C GLY A 12 -13.69 10.26 13.06
N VAL A 13 -13.10 10.80 14.12
CA VAL A 13 -12.13 11.89 14.09
C VAL A 13 -10.74 11.30 14.30
N PRO A 14 -9.78 11.58 13.39
CA PRO A 14 -8.39 11.14 13.54
C PRO A 14 -7.77 11.65 14.84
N THR A 15 -6.95 10.80 15.48
CA THR A 15 -6.18 11.22 16.65
C THR A 15 -5.07 12.19 16.28
N ASP A 16 -4.54 12.93 17.25
CA ASP A 16 -3.39 13.81 17.06
C ASP A 16 -2.15 13.02 16.63
N ASP A 17 -1.99 11.77 17.10
CA ASP A 17 -0.88 10.90 16.75
C ASP A 17 -0.90 10.49 15.27
N LEU A 18 -2.09 10.16 14.74
CA LEU A 18 -2.26 9.88 13.33
C LEU A 18 -2.05 11.13 12.48
N LEU A 19 -2.66 12.26 12.84
CA LEU A 19 -2.50 13.52 12.11
C LEU A 19 -1.03 13.96 12.05
N GLU A 20 -0.32 13.89 13.17
CA GLU A 20 1.11 14.23 13.21
C GLU A 20 1.95 13.29 12.35
N THR A 21 1.64 11.98 12.38
CA THR A 21 2.31 10.99 11.52
C THR A 21 2.10 11.31 10.05
N ILE A 22 0.89 11.71 9.64
CA ILE A 22 0.59 12.15 8.27
C ILE A 22 1.41 13.39 7.92
N TYR A 23 1.40 14.44 8.76
CA TYR A 23 2.11 15.68 8.51
C TYR A 23 3.64 15.49 8.39
N ILE A 24 4.22 14.61 9.21
CA ILE A 24 5.64 14.28 9.14
C ILE A 24 5.96 13.66 7.76
N ASN A 25 5.16 12.71 7.31
CA ASN A 25 5.38 12.03 6.04
C ASN A 25 5.08 12.94 4.84
N GLN A 26 4.09 13.85 4.92
CA GLN A 26 3.87 14.88 3.91
C GLN A 26 5.09 15.82 3.76
N ARG A 27 5.71 16.22 4.86
CA ARG A 27 6.93 17.04 4.83
C ARG A 27 8.10 16.28 4.20
N ARG A 28 8.25 14.96 4.48
CA ARG A 28 9.28 14.11 3.87
C ARG A 28 9.06 13.97 2.36
N GLN A 29 7.82 13.69 1.96
CA GLN A 29 7.42 13.59 0.56
C GLN A 29 7.71 14.89 -0.18
N LYS A 30 7.25 16.02 0.39
CA LYS A 30 7.47 17.34 -0.22
C LYS A 30 8.95 17.68 -0.36
N TRP A 31 9.76 17.39 0.66
CA TRP A 31 11.20 17.60 0.58
C TRP A 31 11.82 16.77 -0.56
N TYR A 32 11.39 15.53 -0.73
CA TYR A 32 11.90 14.66 -1.78
C TYR A 32 11.45 15.11 -3.18
N GLU A 33 10.20 15.54 -3.33
CA GLU A 33 9.71 16.17 -4.56
C GLU A 33 10.53 17.41 -4.96
N ASP A 34 10.81 18.29 -3.99
CA ASP A 34 11.63 19.48 -4.23
C ASP A 34 13.06 19.11 -4.63
N TYR A 35 13.63 18.08 -4.01
CA TYR A 35 14.95 17.55 -4.36
C TYR A 35 14.98 16.96 -5.79
N LEU A 36 13.98 16.19 -6.19
CA LEU A 36 13.86 15.68 -7.55
C LEU A 36 13.74 16.80 -8.57
N ALA A 37 12.93 17.83 -8.28
CA ALA A 37 12.78 18.98 -9.15
C ALA A 37 14.08 19.79 -9.31
N GLU A 38 14.89 19.93 -8.24
CA GLU A 38 16.21 20.55 -8.32
C GLU A 38 17.20 19.77 -9.21
N LEU A 39 17.07 18.44 -9.26
CA LEU A 39 17.87 17.58 -10.13
C LEU A 39 17.35 17.51 -11.57
N GLY A 40 16.12 17.98 -11.84
CA GLY A 40 15.43 17.81 -13.10
C GLY A 40 14.98 16.37 -13.35
N ASP A 41 14.74 15.60 -12.30
CA ASP A 41 14.30 14.19 -12.30
C ASP A 41 12.88 14.03 -11.74
N ASP A 42 12.02 15.00 -12.05
CA ASP A 42 10.64 15.10 -11.56
C ASP A 42 9.60 14.63 -12.60
N GLU A 43 9.99 13.71 -13.48
CA GLU A 43 9.06 13.12 -14.43
C GLU A 43 8.03 12.21 -13.71
N PRO A 44 6.75 12.26 -14.13
CA PRO A 44 5.72 11.40 -13.55
C PRO A 44 6.04 9.91 -13.70
N LEU A 45 5.92 9.16 -12.62
CA LEU A 45 6.12 7.72 -12.57
C LEU A 45 4.96 7.01 -13.30
N THR A 46 5.29 6.14 -14.23
CA THR A 46 4.34 5.53 -15.17
C THR A 46 3.31 4.62 -14.51
N PHE A 47 3.66 4.02 -13.38
CA PHE A 47 2.77 3.13 -12.63
C PHE A 47 1.72 3.87 -11.80
N VAL A 48 1.95 5.13 -11.44
CA VAL A 48 1.00 5.93 -10.66
C VAL A 48 -0.26 6.17 -11.49
N GLY A 49 -1.39 5.63 -11.04
CA GLY A 49 -2.67 5.76 -11.72
C GLY A 49 -2.86 4.86 -12.95
N SER A 50 -1.90 3.96 -13.25
CA SER A 50 -1.99 3.04 -14.40
C SER A 50 -3.21 2.13 -14.35
N ALA A 51 -3.63 1.73 -13.15
CA ALA A 51 -4.75 0.82 -12.92
C ALA A 51 -6.11 1.52 -12.67
N ARG A 52 -6.24 2.82 -12.91
CA ARG A 52 -7.45 3.61 -12.60
C ARG A 52 -8.75 3.01 -13.15
N ARG A 53 -8.69 2.34 -14.29
CA ARG A 53 -9.83 1.71 -14.97
C ARG A 53 -9.64 0.20 -15.13
N ALA A 54 -8.60 -0.36 -14.54
CA ALA A 54 -8.29 -1.78 -14.68
C ALA A 54 -9.24 -2.64 -13.83
N SER A 55 -9.43 -3.88 -14.27
CA SER A 55 -10.02 -4.91 -13.42
C SER A 55 -9.07 -5.29 -12.31
N VAL A 56 -9.59 -5.87 -11.22
CA VAL A 56 -8.76 -6.38 -10.10
C VAL A 56 -7.63 -7.29 -10.60
N LYS A 57 -7.95 -8.24 -11.48
CA LYS A 57 -6.97 -9.19 -12.03
C LYS A 57 -5.88 -8.48 -12.86
N ALA A 58 -6.25 -7.51 -13.69
CA ALA A 58 -5.30 -6.77 -14.51
C ALA A 58 -4.39 -5.89 -13.66
N ALA A 59 -4.95 -5.17 -12.68
CA ALA A 59 -4.19 -4.36 -11.74
C ALA A 59 -3.21 -5.21 -10.91
N ALA A 60 -3.68 -6.34 -10.39
CA ALA A 60 -2.82 -7.25 -9.63
C ALA A 60 -1.69 -7.85 -10.47
N ALA A 61 -1.94 -8.14 -11.74
CA ALA A 61 -0.91 -8.60 -12.67
C ALA A 61 0.15 -7.52 -12.92
N ASP A 62 -0.27 -6.28 -13.16
CA ASP A 62 0.62 -5.13 -13.37
C ASP A 62 1.49 -4.87 -12.11
N ILE A 63 0.89 -4.85 -10.93
CA ILE A 63 1.62 -4.70 -9.65
C ILE A 63 2.65 -5.82 -9.47
N ARG A 64 2.27 -7.09 -9.68
CA ARG A 64 3.21 -8.22 -9.57
C ARG A 64 4.36 -8.12 -10.55
N GLN A 65 4.09 -7.71 -11.78
CA GLN A 65 5.11 -7.52 -12.79
C GLN A 65 6.06 -6.38 -12.44
N SER A 66 5.52 -5.24 -12.04
CA SER A 66 6.31 -4.04 -11.71
C SER A 66 7.20 -4.25 -10.48
N LEU A 67 6.73 -5.02 -9.48
CA LEU A 67 7.47 -5.29 -8.24
C LEU A 67 8.29 -6.59 -8.29
N ASP A 68 8.41 -7.26 -9.44
CA ASP A 68 9.00 -8.61 -9.54
C ASP A 68 8.48 -9.57 -8.44
N TYR A 69 7.17 -9.49 -8.17
CA TYR A 69 6.50 -10.29 -7.14
C TYR A 69 5.68 -11.42 -7.75
N GLY A 70 6.27 -12.13 -8.73
CA GLY A 70 5.70 -13.32 -9.35
C GLY A 70 5.79 -14.56 -8.47
N VAL A 71 5.17 -15.68 -8.93
CA VAL A 71 5.18 -16.94 -8.19
C VAL A 71 6.60 -17.46 -7.98
N GLU A 72 7.46 -17.35 -8.99
CA GLU A 72 8.84 -17.85 -8.90
C GLU A 72 9.71 -17.03 -7.95
N SER A 73 9.58 -15.68 -7.97
CA SER A 73 10.29 -14.80 -7.04
C SER A 73 9.85 -15.09 -5.59
N ARG A 74 8.54 -15.31 -5.37
CA ARG A 74 8.00 -15.62 -4.04
C ARG A 74 8.47 -16.97 -3.48
N LYS A 75 8.69 -17.98 -4.33
CA LYS A 75 9.23 -19.29 -3.89
C LYS A 75 10.63 -19.18 -3.28
N GLN A 76 11.36 -18.13 -3.60
CA GLN A 76 12.70 -17.87 -3.06
C GLN A 76 12.66 -17.22 -1.68
N MET A 77 11.54 -16.57 -1.33
CA MET A 77 11.34 -15.89 -0.06
C MET A 77 10.72 -16.85 0.96
N ARG A 78 11.39 -17.06 2.08
CA ARG A 78 11.01 -18.06 3.10
C ARG A 78 10.27 -17.46 4.29
N THR A 79 10.40 -16.14 4.49
CA THR A 79 9.85 -15.43 5.64
C THR A 79 9.05 -14.21 5.20
N PHE A 80 8.10 -13.77 6.03
CA PHE A 80 7.38 -12.53 5.78
C PHE A 80 8.28 -11.28 5.84
N ASP A 81 9.41 -11.34 6.55
CA ASP A 81 10.40 -10.25 6.54
C ASP A 81 11.08 -10.14 5.19
N GLU A 82 11.47 -11.25 4.55
CA GLU A 82 12.03 -11.26 3.20
C GLU A 82 11.02 -10.72 2.18
N VAL A 83 9.78 -11.18 2.25
CA VAL A 83 8.69 -10.68 1.37
C VAL A 83 8.49 -9.18 1.55
N ARG A 84 8.39 -8.71 2.82
CA ARG A 84 8.20 -7.30 3.10
C ARG A 84 9.35 -6.45 2.55
N ASN A 85 10.60 -6.86 2.79
CA ASN A 85 11.77 -6.12 2.35
C ASN A 85 11.83 -6.08 0.82
N HIS A 86 11.59 -7.21 0.13
CA HIS A 86 11.51 -7.25 -1.32
C HIS A 86 10.47 -6.26 -1.88
N LEU A 87 9.26 -6.22 -1.29
CA LEU A 87 8.21 -5.30 -1.72
C LEU A 87 8.59 -3.83 -1.51
N ILE A 88 9.29 -3.53 -0.41
CA ILE A 88 9.80 -2.18 -0.13
C ILE A 88 10.87 -1.81 -1.16
N ASP A 89 11.91 -2.62 -1.29
CA ASP A 89 13.02 -2.38 -2.19
C ASP A 89 12.53 -2.20 -3.63
N SER A 90 11.66 -3.10 -4.10
CA SER A 90 11.11 -3.01 -5.47
C SER A 90 10.25 -1.75 -5.68
N PHE A 91 9.48 -1.30 -4.68
CA PHE A 91 8.68 -0.08 -4.81
C PHE A 91 9.56 1.18 -4.78
N GLU A 92 10.61 1.18 -3.96
CA GLU A 92 11.59 2.27 -3.91
C GLU A 92 12.44 2.33 -5.19
N ASP A 93 12.80 1.20 -5.77
CA ASP A 93 13.48 1.11 -7.07
C ASP A 93 12.63 1.70 -8.23
N LEU A 94 11.29 1.66 -8.10
CA LEU A 94 10.38 2.32 -9.03
C LEU A 94 10.24 3.83 -8.81
N GLY A 95 10.85 4.38 -7.76
CA GLY A 95 10.79 5.81 -7.40
C GLY A 95 9.72 6.14 -6.35
N GLY A 96 9.08 5.15 -5.75
CA GLY A 96 8.17 5.35 -4.62
C GLY A 96 8.92 5.54 -3.30
N LEU A 97 8.21 5.91 -2.25
CA LEU A 97 8.73 6.03 -0.89
C LEU A 97 7.95 5.13 0.05
N VAL A 98 8.66 4.41 0.93
CA VAL A 98 8.02 3.60 1.99
C VAL A 98 8.47 4.07 3.36
N ALA A 99 7.52 4.22 4.27
CA ALA A 99 7.79 4.50 5.68
C ALA A 99 7.08 3.47 6.56
N ILE A 100 7.82 2.81 7.44
CA ILE A 100 7.26 1.91 8.45
C ILE A 100 7.70 2.40 9.83
N ASN A 101 6.75 2.73 10.67
CA ASN A 101 7.03 3.11 12.05
C ASN A 101 5.91 2.62 12.98
N SER A 102 6.27 2.35 14.24
CA SER A 102 5.34 1.91 15.29
C SER A 102 4.96 3.01 16.28
N MET A 103 5.56 4.19 16.13
CA MET A 103 5.39 5.32 17.05
C MET A 103 5.46 6.65 16.28
N VAL A 104 4.93 7.71 16.88
CA VAL A 104 5.04 9.06 16.33
C VAL A 104 6.50 9.53 16.45
N GLU A 105 7.12 9.87 15.34
CA GLU A 105 8.57 10.16 15.25
C GLU A 105 9.41 9.05 15.89
N ASN A 106 10.14 9.35 16.95
CA ASN A 106 10.92 8.40 17.75
C ASN A 106 10.46 8.41 19.23
N ASN A 107 9.21 8.81 19.49
CA ASN A 107 8.66 8.90 20.83
C ASN A 107 7.99 7.59 21.24
N ASN A 108 8.69 6.78 22.05
CA ASN A 108 8.19 5.49 22.53
C ASN A 108 6.99 5.59 23.50
N HIS A 109 6.59 6.80 23.93
CA HIS A 109 5.38 7.04 24.71
C HIS A 109 4.15 7.30 23.82
N ARG A 110 4.35 7.47 22.52
CA ARG A 110 3.30 7.75 21.54
C ARG A 110 3.26 6.65 20.48
N MET A 111 2.79 5.49 20.92
CA MET A 111 2.68 4.32 20.04
C MET A 111 1.44 4.44 19.16
N LEU A 112 1.61 4.15 17.85
CA LEU A 112 0.50 4.17 16.90
C LEU A 112 -0.52 3.09 17.20
N ASP A 113 -1.80 3.39 17.02
CA ASP A 113 -2.90 2.45 17.28
C ASP A 113 -3.26 1.69 16.00
N LEU A 114 -3.27 0.34 16.09
CA LEU A 114 -3.68 -0.54 15.00
C LEU A 114 -5.19 -0.57 14.77
N ASP A 115 -5.96 -0.25 15.81
CA ASP A 115 -7.41 -0.18 15.70
C ASP A 115 -7.85 1.11 14.99
N GLU A 116 -6.99 2.14 14.98
CA GLU A 116 -7.24 3.37 14.25
C GLU A 116 -6.82 3.26 12.77
N PHE A 117 -5.60 2.77 12.48
CA PHE A 117 -5.14 2.64 11.10
C PHE A 117 -4.00 1.61 10.97
N ARG A 118 -3.90 0.99 9.79
CA ARG A 118 -2.84 0.04 9.45
C ARG A 118 -1.84 0.62 8.46
N GLY A 119 -2.27 1.56 7.62
CA GLY A 119 -1.44 2.25 6.65
C GLY A 119 -2.16 3.45 6.06
N PHE A 120 -1.45 4.19 5.23
CA PHE A 120 -2.02 5.23 4.37
C PHE A 120 -1.11 5.52 3.18
N THR A 121 -1.68 6.06 2.12
CA THR A 121 -0.97 6.50 0.92
C THR A 121 -1.05 8.01 0.77
N LEU A 122 0.09 8.66 0.56
CA LEU A 122 0.19 10.04 0.11
C LEU A 122 0.45 10.03 -1.40
N GLN A 123 -0.54 10.45 -2.16
CA GLN A 123 -0.46 10.46 -3.62
C GLN A 123 0.48 11.56 -4.11
N SER A 124 1.32 11.19 -5.07
CA SER A 124 2.16 12.09 -5.84
C SER A 124 2.46 11.45 -7.19
N PRO A 125 2.51 12.21 -8.29
CA PRO A 125 2.90 11.66 -9.58
C PRO A 125 4.39 11.29 -9.65
N VAL A 126 5.24 11.92 -8.84
CA VAL A 126 6.71 11.79 -8.90
C VAL A 126 7.31 11.12 -7.67
N ALA A 127 6.63 11.14 -6.53
CA ALA A 127 7.11 10.60 -5.25
C ALA A 127 5.95 10.07 -4.39
N PRO A 128 5.18 9.07 -4.85
CA PRO A 128 4.13 8.49 -4.04
C PRO A 128 4.73 7.89 -2.77
N LEU A 129 4.12 8.18 -1.60
CA LEU A 129 4.59 7.67 -0.33
C LEU A 129 3.55 6.74 0.29
N VAL A 130 4.00 5.57 0.68
CA VAL A 130 3.23 4.57 1.43
C VAL A 130 3.74 4.50 2.86
N PHE A 131 2.82 4.63 3.81
CA PHE A 131 3.10 4.43 5.22
C PHE A 131 2.41 3.16 5.72
N VAL A 132 3.13 2.36 6.53
CA VAL A 132 2.56 1.18 7.20
C VAL A 132 2.85 1.24 8.70
N ASN A 133 1.83 0.94 9.52
CA ASN A 133 1.97 0.88 10.96
C ASN A 133 2.83 -0.33 11.37
N GLY A 134 4.01 -0.06 11.89
CA GLY A 134 5.01 -1.07 12.26
C GLY A 134 4.63 -1.95 13.45
N ARG A 135 3.52 -1.63 14.16
CA ARG A 135 3.00 -2.46 15.25
C ARG A 135 2.28 -3.71 14.76
N ASP A 136 1.86 -3.73 13.49
CA ASP A 136 1.23 -4.92 12.92
C ASP A 136 2.22 -6.09 12.78
N THR A 137 1.71 -7.29 12.73
CA THR A 137 2.49 -8.49 12.42
C THR A 137 3.16 -8.34 11.05
N LYS A 138 4.28 -9.03 10.82
CA LYS A 138 4.97 -8.99 9.52
C LYS A 138 4.05 -9.39 8.36
N ARG A 139 3.18 -10.37 8.57
CA ARG A 139 2.14 -10.75 7.61
C ARG A 139 1.13 -9.63 7.37
N GLY A 140 0.70 -8.96 8.43
CA GLY A 140 -0.21 -7.81 8.34
C GLY A 140 0.44 -6.65 7.59
N GLN A 141 1.72 -6.35 7.87
CA GLN A 141 2.49 -5.32 7.16
C GLN A 141 2.61 -5.62 5.65
N VAL A 142 2.86 -6.87 5.27
CA VAL A 142 2.88 -7.28 3.85
C VAL A 142 1.53 -7.00 3.18
N PHE A 143 0.42 -7.41 3.81
CA PHE A 143 -0.90 -7.13 3.25
C PHE A 143 -1.21 -5.64 3.16
N SER A 144 -0.84 -4.87 4.19
CA SER A 144 -0.99 -3.41 4.19
C SER A 144 -0.17 -2.75 3.08
N LEU A 145 1.09 -3.16 2.85
CA LEU A 145 1.88 -2.67 1.71
C LEU A 145 1.17 -2.91 0.38
N LEU A 146 0.70 -4.13 0.12
CA LEU A 146 0.00 -4.47 -1.12
C LEU A 146 -1.30 -3.66 -1.29
N HIS A 147 -2.01 -3.38 -0.20
CA HIS A 147 -3.20 -2.55 -0.21
C HIS A 147 -2.88 -1.10 -0.56
N GLU A 148 -1.86 -0.52 0.08
CA GLU A 148 -1.44 0.85 -0.19
C GLU A 148 -0.84 1.00 -1.61
N PHE A 149 -0.12 -0.01 -2.11
CA PHE A 149 0.31 -0.04 -3.51
C PHE A 149 -0.88 -0.03 -4.47
N ALA A 150 -1.96 -0.76 -4.17
CA ALA A 150 -3.17 -0.71 -4.99
C ALA A 150 -3.76 0.70 -5.06
N HIS A 151 -3.71 1.49 -3.98
CA HIS A 151 -4.07 2.91 -4.00
C HIS A 151 -3.17 3.73 -4.93
N VAL A 152 -1.87 3.51 -4.93
CA VAL A 152 -0.93 4.20 -5.83
C VAL A 152 -1.23 3.87 -7.29
N TRP A 153 -1.37 2.57 -7.62
CA TRP A 153 -1.70 2.13 -8.98
C TRP A 153 -3.07 2.62 -9.46
N ARG A 154 -4.01 2.80 -8.55
CA ARG A 154 -5.31 3.37 -8.88
C ARG A 154 -5.23 4.86 -9.19
N GLY A 155 -4.29 5.60 -8.57
CA GLY A 155 -4.06 7.02 -8.81
C GLY A 155 -5.31 7.87 -8.60
N GLU A 156 -6.18 7.47 -7.70
CA GLU A 156 -7.24 8.36 -7.28
C GLU A 156 -6.60 9.42 -6.40
N PHE A 157 -6.38 10.59 -6.97
CA PHE A 157 -6.05 11.81 -6.25
C PHE A 157 -7.24 12.12 -5.31
N GLY A 158 -7.38 11.33 -4.29
CA GLY A 158 -8.36 11.47 -3.25
C GLY A 158 -7.83 12.49 -2.26
N VAL A 159 -8.10 13.75 -2.56
CA VAL A 159 -8.23 14.79 -1.55
C VAL A 159 -7.01 15.01 -0.66
N SER A 160 -5.96 15.52 -1.25
CA SER A 160 -5.14 16.50 -0.55
C SER A 160 -6.06 17.70 -0.24
N ALA A 161 -6.31 17.95 1.03
CA ALA A 161 -7.11 19.03 1.57
C ALA A 161 -8.65 18.84 1.55
N GLY A 162 -9.20 18.26 2.60
CA GLY A 162 -10.49 18.69 3.18
C GLY A 162 -11.79 18.39 2.43
N GLY A 163 -11.77 17.60 1.38
CA GLY A 163 -13.00 17.22 0.68
C GLY A 163 -13.50 15.84 1.13
N VAL A 164 -14.65 15.79 1.76
CA VAL A 164 -15.35 14.56 2.11
C VAL A 164 -15.81 13.88 0.82
N LEU A 165 -15.14 12.79 0.44
CA LEU A 165 -15.68 11.93 -0.63
C LEU A 165 -16.99 11.32 -0.13
N PRO A 166 -18.01 11.12 -1.02
CA PRO A 166 -19.20 10.39 -0.65
C PRO A 166 -18.82 9.01 -0.10
N GLN A 167 -19.37 8.62 1.04
CA GLN A 167 -19.05 7.40 1.77
C GLN A 167 -19.11 6.13 0.90
N ASP A 168 -20.07 6.09 -0.06
CA ASP A 168 -20.21 4.99 -1.03
C ASP A 168 -19.04 4.88 -2.03
N ARG A 169 -18.40 6.00 -2.37
CA ARG A 169 -17.25 5.98 -3.29
C ARG A 169 -15.99 5.51 -2.57
N HIS A 170 -15.77 6.00 -1.36
CA HIS A 170 -14.68 5.55 -0.51
C HIS A 170 -14.75 4.04 -0.29
N SER A 171 -15.87 3.52 0.16
CA SER A 171 -16.05 2.07 0.39
C SER A 171 -15.90 1.20 -0.87
N ARG A 172 -16.10 1.75 -2.08
CA ARG A 172 -15.83 1.02 -3.35
C ARG A 172 -14.36 0.98 -3.69
N VAL A 173 -13.63 2.07 -3.43
CA VAL A 173 -12.17 2.14 -3.63
C VAL A 173 -11.50 1.15 -2.71
N GLU A 174 -11.82 1.19 -1.42
CA GLU A 174 -11.28 0.29 -0.41
C GLU A 174 -11.49 -1.18 -0.77
N ARG A 175 -12.72 -1.57 -1.10
CA ARG A 175 -13.03 -2.95 -1.54
C ARG A 175 -12.25 -3.36 -2.79
N TRP A 176 -12.01 -2.42 -3.71
CA TRP A 176 -11.20 -2.71 -4.87
C TRP A 176 -9.73 -2.89 -4.49
N CYS A 177 -9.16 -2.04 -3.63
CA CYS A 177 -7.79 -2.14 -3.14
C CYS A 177 -7.59 -3.44 -2.35
N ASP A 178 -8.53 -3.81 -1.47
CA ASP A 178 -8.51 -5.09 -0.76
C ASP A 178 -8.51 -6.28 -1.72
N ALA A 179 -9.37 -6.24 -2.74
CA ALA A 179 -9.44 -7.31 -3.74
C ALA A 179 -8.15 -7.40 -4.57
N VAL A 180 -7.55 -6.26 -4.94
CA VAL A 180 -6.25 -6.22 -5.64
C VAL A 180 -5.15 -6.75 -4.75
N ALA A 181 -5.05 -6.29 -3.50
CA ALA A 181 -4.05 -6.78 -2.55
C ALA A 181 -4.15 -8.30 -2.34
N ALA A 182 -5.37 -8.83 -2.20
CA ALA A 182 -5.60 -10.27 -2.07
C ALA A 182 -5.18 -11.03 -3.34
N GLU A 183 -5.52 -10.52 -4.53
CA GLU A 183 -5.15 -11.13 -5.81
C GLU A 183 -3.64 -11.02 -6.09
N VAL A 184 -2.96 -9.96 -5.64
CA VAL A 184 -1.50 -9.87 -5.68
C VAL A 184 -0.87 -10.90 -4.75
N ALA A 185 -1.36 -10.99 -3.52
CA ALA A 185 -0.85 -11.92 -2.52
C ALA A 185 -1.07 -13.39 -2.92
N VAL A 186 -2.25 -13.71 -3.45
CA VAL A 186 -2.64 -15.09 -3.80
C VAL A 186 -3.48 -15.06 -5.07
N PRO A 187 -2.85 -15.21 -6.26
CA PRO A 187 -3.59 -15.23 -7.50
C PRO A 187 -4.60 -16.38 -7.55
N ALA A 188 -5.85 -16.07 -7.89
CA ALA A 188 -6.91 -17.06 -7.91
C ALA A 188 -6.68 -18.20 -8.93
N ASP A 189 -6.03 -17.87 -10.05
CA ASP A 189 -5.70 -18.87 -11.07
C ASP A 189 -4.64 -19.86 -10.58
N ASP A 190 -3.63 -19.42 -9.82
CA ASP A 190 -2.59 -20.29 -9.26
C ASP A 190 -3.18 -21.26 -8.22
N LEU A 191 -4.13 -20.78 -7.42
CA LEU A 191 -4.85 -21.64 -6.49
C LEU A 191 -5.62 -22.74 -7.22
N ARG A 192 -6.34 -22.41 -8.31
CA ARG A 192 -7.11 -23.40 -9.07
C ARG A 192 -6.21 -24.49 -9.65
N VAL A 193 -5.07 -24.12 -10.22
CA VAL A 193 -4.11 -25.10 -10.75
C VAL A 193 -3.60 -26.04 -9.67
N GLN A 194 -3.34 -25.55 -8.46
CA GLN A 194 -2.91 -26.40 -7.34
C GLN A 194 -4.00 -27.33 -6.86
N PHE A 195 -5.25 -26.85 -6.73
CA PHE A 195 -6.37 -27.68 -6.32
C PHE A 195 -6.71 -28.77 -7.36
N ASP A 196 -6.70 -28.45 -8.65
CA ASP A 196 -6.96 -29.42 -9.72
C ASP A 196 -5.87 -30.49 -9.79
N SER A 197 -4.61 -30.13 -9.52
CA SER A 197 -3.50 -31.09 -9.47
C SER A 197 -3.54 -32.03 -8.25
N GLU A 198 -4.06 -31.59 -7.10
CA GLU A 198 -4.23 -32.44 -5.92
C GLU A 198 -5.40 -33.43 -6.05
N ILE A 199 -6.45 -33.05 -6.79
CA ILE A 199 -7.59 -33.93 -7.04
C ILE A 199 -7.21 -35.10 -7.99
N ASP A 200 -6.35 -34.83 -8.97
CA ASP A 200 -5.87 -35.88 -9.91
C ASP A 200 -4.91 -36.90 -9.25
N LEU A 201 -4.30 -36.58 -8.11
CA LEU A 201 -3.41 -37.48 -7.38
C LEU A 201 -4.18 -38.44 -6.41
N THR A 202 -5.50 -38.30 -6.30
CA THR A 202 -6.35 -39.10 -5.41
C THR A 202 -7.25 -40.11 -6.15
N GLN A 203 -7.08 -40.30 -7.46
CA GLN A 203 -7.66 -41.36 -8.28
C GLN A 203 -6.58 -42.40 -8.63
#